data_257676c97a1c3a90dea5b54f477eebf0
#
_entry.id   257676c97a1c3a90dea5b54f477eebf0
#
_cell.length_a   1.000
_cell.length_b   1.000
_cell.length_c   1.000
_cell.angle_alpha   90.00
_cell.angle_beta   90.00
_cell.angle_gamma   90.00
#
_symmetry.space_group_name_H-M   'P 1'
#
loop_
_entity.id
_entity.type
_entity.pdbx_description
1 polymer ?
#
loop_
_entity_poly.entity_id
_entity_poly.type
_entity_poly.pdbx_seq_one_letter_code
_entity_poly.pdbx_strand_id
1 'polypeptide(L)'
;TEPKNLEEQAISLVGTDIYEKLIKGYTQKQWGRPCNELPSFIIKRLPVRLTFDNNYFNALYQGIPEGGYTKMVANMLNDSELSGSIEVRLGVDYLASADAKEELDSQAEKVVYTGAIDAYFDYKLGNLEYRSVRFETETLDTPNFQGNAAVNYTDAETPWTRIIEHKWFEFGKDENGDDLPKTVISREYSSEWKPGDEPYYPVNDEKNGALYAQYK
;
A
#
# COMPACT_ATOMS: atom_id res chain seq x y z
N THR A 1 16.69 -2.55 28.10
CA THR A 1 16.63 -1.13 27.66
C THR A 1 15.55 -1.00 26.62
N GLU A 2 14.83 0.10 26.59
CA GLU A 2 13.81 0.35 25.58
C GLU A 2 14.47 0.49 24.19
N PRO A 3 13.97 -0.20 23.14
CA PRO A 3 14.53 -0.10 21.80
C PRO A 3 14.41 1.30 21.22
N LYS A 4 15.50 1.80 20.63
CA LYS A 4 15.59 3.17 20.09
C LYS A 4 15.21 3.26 18.61
N ASN A 5 15.36 2.16 17.87
CA ASN A 5 15.16 2.10 16.42
C ASN A 5 14.53 0.76 16.02
N LEU A 6 14.25 0.60 14.71
CA LEU A 6 13.63 -0.60 14.15
C LEU A 6 14.48 -1.85 14.38
N GLU A 7 15.79 -1.77 14.18
CA GLU A 7 16.73 -2.89 14.35
C GLU A 7 16.66 -3.44 15.78
N GLU A 8 16.87 -2.57 16.79
CA GLU A 8 16.80 -2.96 18.18
C GLU A 8 15.42 -3.54 18.56
N GLN A 9 14.35 -2.94 18.05
CA GLN A 9 12.98 -3.42 18.27
C GLN A 9 12.75 -4.79 17.64
N ALA A 10 13.19 -5.01 16.39
CA ALA A 10 13.05 -6.28 15.70
C ALA A 10 13.84 -7.40 16.42
N ILE A 11 15.10 -7.15 16.75
CA ILE A 11 15.94 -8.11 17.47
C ILE A 11 15.32 -8.46 18.82
N SER A 12 14.75 -7.50 19.53
CA SER A 12 14.07 -7.73 20.81
C SER A 12 12.84 -8.64 20.69
N LEU A 13 12.16 -8.61 19.55
CA LEU A 13 10.94 -9.38 19.30
C LEU A 13 11.22 -10.80 18.79
N VAL A 14 12.14 -10.94 17.84
CA VAL A 14 12.32 -12.20 17.09
C VAL A 14 13.75 -12.75 17.15
N GLY A 15 14.67 -12.04 17.75
CA GLY A 15 16.09 -12.42 17.80
C GLY A 15 16.86 -12.07 16.53
N THR A 16 18.19 -12.14 16.63
CA THR A 16 19.11 -11.70 15.56
C THR A 16 18.97 -12.51 14.28
N ASP A 17 18.83 -13.84 14.37
CA ASP A 17 18.80 -14.74 13.22
C ASP A 17 17.59 -14.48 12.32
N ILE A 18 16.40 -14.33 12.90
CA ILE A 18 15.18 -14.01 12.14
C ILE A 18 15.24 -12.58 11.60
N TYR A 19 15.74 -11.64 12.39
CA TYR A 19 15.93 -10.27 11.93
C TYR A 19 16.83 -10.19 10.68
N GLU A 20 18.01 -10.80 10.72
CA GLU A 20 18.97 -10.76 9.60
C GLU A 20 18.42 -11.45 8.34
N LYS A 21 17.72 -12.58 8.49
CA LYS A 21 17.24 -13.39 7.35
C LYS A 21 15.92 -12.93 6.75
N LEU A 22 14.99 -12.44 7.57
CA LEU A 22 13.61 -12.23 7.12
C LEU A 22 13.15 -10.77 7.16
N ILE A 23 13.84 -9.88 7.91
CA ILE A 23 13.36 -8.52 8.15
C ILE A 23 14.28 -7.48 7.53
N LYS A 24 15.56 -7.58 7.81
CA LYS A 24 16.54 -6.53 7.49
C LYS A 24 16.58 -6.17 6.01
N GLY A 25 16.86 -7.14 5.13
CA GLY A 25 17.00 -6.88 3.69
C GLY A 25 15.72 -6.37 3.06
N TYR A 26 14.57 -6.96 3.41
CA TYR A 26 13.27 -6.50 2.93
C TYR A 26 12.98 -5.05 3.37
N THR A 27 13.17 -4.75 4.64
CA THR A 27 12.91 -3.43 5.22
C THR A 27 13.81 -2.35 4.61
N GLN A 28 15.09 -2.65 4.44
CA GLN A 28 16.04 -1.72 3.81
C GLN A 28 15.67 -1.41 2.36
N LYS A 29 15.24 -2.41 1.58
CA LYS A 29 14.72 -2.20 0.22
C LYS A 29 13.47 -1.33 0.22
N GLN A 30 12.51 -1.62 1.10
CA GLN A 30 11.25 -0.91 1.17
C GLN A 30 11.44 0.57 1.55
N TRP A 31 12.31 0.86 2.52
CA TRP A 31 12.47 2.20 3.06
C TRP A 31 13.66 2.97 2.46
N GLY A 32 14.57 2.29 1.75
CA GLY A 32 15.77 2.89 1.18
C GLY A 32 16.77 3.39 2.23
N ARG A 33 16.64 2.93 3.49
CA ARG A 33 17.47 3.36 4.65
C ARG A 33 17.86 2.16 5.51
N PRO A 34 18.99 2.23 6.23
CA PRO A 34 19.38 1.23 7.21
C PRO A 34 18.33 1.09 8.33
N CYS A 35 18.13 -0.13 8.84
CA CYS A 35 17.13 -0.39 9.87
C CYS A 35 17.38 0.35 11.20
N ASN A 36 18.63 0.66 11.53
CA ASN A 36 19.01 1.43 12.72
C ASN A 36 18.70 2.93 12.61
N GLU A 37 18.35 3.43 11.42
CA GLU A 37 17.91 4.81 11.19
C GLU A 37 16.37 4.93 11.13
N LEU A 38 15.67 3.80 11.12
CA LEU A 38 14.22 3.76 11.02
C LEU A 38 13.56 3.74 12.41
N PRO A 39 12.40 4.39 12.60
CA PRO A 39 11.68 4.39 13.85
C PRO A 39 11.21 3.00 14.28
N SER A 40 11.28 2.70 15.59
CA SER A 40 10.90 1.40 16.16
C SER A 40 9.44 1.02 15.93
N PHE A 41 8.53 1.98 15.77
CA PHE A 41 7.10 1.71 15.60
C PHE A 41 6.78 0.97 14.29
N ILE A 42 7.62 1.09 13.25
CA ILE A 42 7.40 0.45 11.95
C ILE A 42 7.27 -1.07 12.10
N ILE A 43 8.11 -1.68 12.94
CA ILE A 43 8.11 -3.14 13.14
C ILE A 43 7.10 -3.59 14.21
N LYS A 44 6.63 -2.71 15.08
CA LYS A 44 5.67 -3.05 16.16
C LYS A 44 4.34 -3.60 15.62
N ARG A 45 4.00 -3.30 14.37
CA ARG A 45 2.78 -3.82 13.72
C ARG A 45 2.85 -5.30 13.35
N LEU A 46 4.03 -5.91 13.29
CA LEU A 46 4.15 -7.33 12.96
C LEU A 46 3.63 -8.19 14.12
N PRO A 47 2.67 -9.08 13.85
CA PRO A 47 2.11 -9.95 14.88
C PRO A 47 3.09 -11.09 15.21
N VAL A 48 3.96 -10.87 16.20
CA VAL A 48 4.82 -11.95 16.71
C VAL A 48 4.02 -12.76 17.73
N ARG A 49 3.73 -14.01 17.38
CA ARG A 49 2.92 -14.93 18.20
C ARG A 49 3.63 -16.29 18.34
N LEU A 50 3.55 -16.87 19.52
CA LEU A 50 4.08 -18.23 19.81
C LEU A 50 2.97 -19.28 19.63
N THR A 51 2.30 -19.25 18.48
CA THR A 51 1.20 -20.14 18.09
C THR A 51 1.38 -20.62 16.66
N PHE A 52 0.73 -21.72 16.29
CA PHE A 52 0.70 -22.23 14.91
C PHE A 52 -0.40 -21.57 14.06
N ASP A 53 -0.68 -20.28 14.29
CA ASP A 53 -1.63 -19.51 13.51
C ASP A 53 -0.87 -18.66 12.47
N ASN A 54 -1.10 -18.92 11.19
CA ASN A 54 -0.48 -18.26 10.05
C ASN A 54 -1.22 -17.00 9.60
N ASN A 55 -2.37 -16.67 10.19
CA ASN A 55 -3.10 -15.46 9.83
C ASN A 55 -2.32 -14.21 10.25
N TYR A 56 -2.15 -13.28 9.34
CA TYR A 56 -1.51 -12.00 9.65
C TYR A 56 -2.39 -11.13 10.57
N PHE A 57 -3.71 -11.11 10.32
CA PHE A 57 -4.68 -10.37 11.11
C PHE A 57 -5.53 -11.32 11.97
N ASN A 58 -6.08 -10.80 13.07
CA ASN A 58 -7.04 -11.51 13.92
C ASN A 58 -8.51 -11.22 13.51
N ALA A 59 -8.74 -10.75 12.29
CA ALA A 59 -10.08 -10.46 11.80
C ALA A 59 -10.89 -11.75 11.65
N LEU A 60 -12.14 -11.74 12.12
CA LEU A 60 -13.04 -12.90 12.04
C LEU A 60 -13.38 -13.25 10.58
N TYR A 61 -13.50 -12.23 9.72
CA TYR A 61 -13.74 -12.37 8.29
C TYR A 61 -12.60 -11.73 7.51
N GLN A 62 -12.03 -12.46 6.59
CA GLN A 62 -10.95 -12.02 5.72
C GLN A 62 -11.20 -12.54 4.31
N GLY A 63 -10.96 -11.71 3.29
CA GLY A 63 -11.16 -12.11 1.91
C GLY A 63 -10.80 -11.01 0.92
N ILE A 64 -10.89 -11.38 -0.35
CA ILE A 64 -10.77 -10.47 -1.49
C ILE A 64 -12.14 -10.46 -2.18
N PRO A 65 -12.67 -9.28 -2.58
CA PRO A 65 -13.96 -9.22 -3.24
C PRO A 65 -13.95 -9.95 -4.59
N GLU A 66 -14.91 -10.81 -4.84
CA GLU A 66 -15.11 -11.43 -6.15
C GLU A 66 -15.48 -10.37 -7.19
N GLY A 67 -14.71 -10.33 -8.28
CA GLY A 67 -14.82 -9.31 -9.32
C GLY A 67 -14.12 -7.98 -8.99
N GLY A 68 -13.32 -7.94 -7.92
CA GLY A 68 -12.43 -6.84 -7.57
C GLY A 68 -13.06 -5.72 -6.76
N TYR A 69 -12.19 -4.83 -6.28
CA TYR A 69 -12.57 -3.72 -5.39
C TYR A 69 -13.43 -2.66 -6.08
N THR A 70 -13.22 -2.41 -7.38
CA THR A 70 -14.05 -1.46 -8.15
C THR A 70 -15.51 -1.88 -8.16
N LYS A 71 -15.78 -3.19 -8.37
CA LYS A 71 -17.14 -3.74 -8.32
C LYS A 71 -17.73 -3.64 -6.92
N MET A 72 -16.96 -3.92 -5.89
CA MET A 72 -17.39 -3.78 -4.51
C MET A 72 -17.82 -2.34 -4.21
N VAL A 73 -16.98 -1.35 -4.56
CA VAL A 73 -17.29 0.07 -4.36
C VAL A 73 -18.52 0.48 -5.19
N ALA A 74 -18.61 0.05 -6.46
CA ALA A 74 -19.79 0.32 -7.29
C ALA A 74 -21.07 -0.24 -6.67
N ASN A 75 -21.03 -1.45 -6.11
CA ASN A 75 -22.19 -2.03 -5.42
C ASN A 75 -22.59 -1.22 -4.18
N MET A 76 -21.61 -0.74 -3.39
CA MET A 76 -21.89 0.12 -2.22
C MET A 76 -22.53 1.45 -2.63
N LEU A 77 -22.08 2.06 -3.72
CA LEU A 77 -22.62 3.33 -4.25
C LEU A 77 -24.01 3.16 -4.90
N ASN A 78 -24.31 1.96 -5.41
CA ASN A 78 -25.58 1.61 -6.04
C ASN A 78 -26.58 0.91 -5.08
N ASP A 79 -26.32 0.94 -3.78
CA ASP A 79 -27.24 0.40 -2.80
C ASP A 79 -28.61 1.05 -2.94
N SER A 80 -29.67 0.24 -3.01
CA SER A 80 -31.05 0.69 -3.27
C SER A 80 -31.58 1.67 -2.21
N GLU A 81 -31.05 1.61 -0.99
CA GLU A 81 -31.43 2.53 0.08
C GLU A 81 -30.77 3.91 -0.08
N LEU A 82 -29.64 3.99 -0.80
CA LEU A 82 -28.82 5.18 -0.96
C LEU A 82 -28.80 5.71 -2.41
N SER A 83 -29.10 4.87 -3.39
CA SER A 83 -28.86 5.12 -4.82
C SER A 83 -29.59 6.34 -5.39
N GLY A 84 -30.68 6.80 -4.80
CA GLY A 84 -31.36 8.03 -5.24
C GLY A 84 -30.67 9.34 -4.83
N SER A 85 -29.62 9.26 -4.00
CA SER A 85 -28.97 10.41 -3.39
C SER A 85 -27.48 10.54 -3.70
N ILE A 86 -26.88 9.59 -4.42
CA ILE A 86 -25.44 9.59 -4.72
C ILE A 86 -25.20 9.86 -6.21
N GLU A 87 -24.52 10.94 -6.53
CA GLU A 87 -23.98 11.21 -7.87
C GLU A 87 -22.49 10.97 -7.87
N VAL A 88 -21.99 10.15 -8.82
CA VAL A 88 -20.56 9.85 -8.99
C VAL A 88 -20.06 10.52 -10.26
N ARG A 89 -19.07 11.40 -10.14
CA ARG A 89 -18.40 12.06 -11.26
C ARG A 89 -16.96 11.57 -11.33
N LEU A 90 -16.63 10.85 -12.41
CA LEU A 90 -15.28 10.35 -12.68
C LEU A 90 -14.50 11.34 -13.56
N GLY A 91 -13.17 11.30 -13.48
CA GLY A 91 -12.29 12.15 -14.26
C GLY A 91 -12.33 13.65 -13.84
N VAL A 92 -12.79 13.93 -12.63
CA VAL A 92 -12.84 15.29 -12.07
C VAL A 92 -11.69 15.46 -11.09
N ASP A 93 -10.79 16.40 -11.38
CA ASP A 93 -9.74 16.82 -10.45
C ASP A 93 -10.25 18.06 -9.67
N TYR A 94 -10.50 17.85 -8.38
CA TYR A 94 -10.99 18.91 -7.48
C TYR A 94 -10.00 20.07 -7.32
N LEU A 95 -8.72 19.84 -7.51
CA LEU A 95 -7.66 20.84 -7.39
C LEU A 95 -7.12 21.35 -8.75
N ALA A 96 -7.78 21.03 -9.86
CA ALA A 96 -7.34 21.39 -11.21
C ALA A 96 -7.16 22.92 -11.39
N SER A 97 -8.04 23.73 -10.78
CA SER A 97 -7.96 25.18 -10.72
C SER A 97 -8.78 25.75 -9.56
N ALA A 98 -8.54 27.02 -9.22
CA ALA A 98 -9.35 27.70 -8.20
C ALA A 98 -10.83 27.77 -8.60
N ASP A 99 -11.13 28.03 -9.87
CA ASP A 99 -12.49 28.12 -10.38
C ASP A 99 -13.22 26.77 -10.31
N ALA A 100 -12.52 25.66 -10.67
CA ALA A 100 -13.08 24.31 -10.57
C ALA A 100 -13.38 23.92 -9.11
N LYS A 101 -12.50 24.30 -8.20
CA LYS A 101 -12.69 24.10 -6.77
C LYS A 101 -13.88 24.89 -6.24
N GLU A 102 -13.98 26.19 -6.59
CA GLU A 102 -15.09 27.07 -6.17
C GLU A 102 -16.44 26.57 -6.72
N GLU A 103 -16.47 26.12 -7.98
CA GLU A 103 -17.67 25.53 -8.58
C GLU A 103 -18.16 24.32 -7.80
N LEU A 104 -17.26 23.37 -7.46
CA LEU A 104 -17.60 22.17 -6.71
C LEU A 104 -18.00 22.48 -5.26
N ASP A 105 -17.28 23.39 -4.59
CA ASP A 105 -17.59 23.82 -3.23
C ASP A 105 -18.99 24.48 -3.15
N SER A 106 -19.40 25.23 -4.18
CA SER A 106 -20.70 25.88 -4.25
C SER A 106 -21.90 24.90 -4.28
N GLN A 107 -21.66 23.66 -4.67
CA GLN A 107 -22.66 22.61 -4.81
C GLN A 107 -22.88 21.81 -3.50
N ALA A 108 -22.08 22.03 -2.46
CA ALA A 108 -22.10 21.22 -1.24
C ALA A 108 -22.07 22.08 0.02
N GLU A 109 -22.86 21.70 1.03
CA GLU A 109 -22.79 22.31 2.37
C GLU A 109 -21.50 21.94 3.12
N LYS A 110 -20.94 20.77 2.82
CA LYS A 110 -19.70 20.24 3.42
C LYS A 110 -18.91 19.49 2.39
N VAL A 111 -17.61 19.70 2.39
CA VAL A 111 -16.64 18.98 1.56
C VAL A 111 -15.79 18.06 2.43
N VAL A 112 -15.67 16.80 2.02
CA VAL A 112 -14.74 15.84 2.60
C VAL A 112 -13.68 15.53 1.56
N TYR A 113 -12.52 16.14 1.72
CA TYR A 113 -11.37 15.91 0.86
C TYR A 113 -10.50 14.78 1.41
N THR A 114 -10.32 13.73 0.64
CA THR A 114 -9.55 12.52 1.03
C THR A 114 -8.18 12.43 0.34
N GLY A 115 -7.81 13.44 -0.44
CA GLY A 115 -6.50 13.52 -1.08
C GLY A 115 -5.39 14.01 -0.12
N ALA A 116 -4.22 14.29 -0.68
CA ALA A 116 -3.07 14.75 0.09
C ALA A 116 -3.32 16.14 0.71
N ILE A 117 -3.10 16.26 2.02
CA ILE A 117 -3.39 17.49 2.76
C ILE A 117 -2.53 18.68 2.29
N ASP A 118 -1.26 18.43 1.98
CA ASP A 118 -0.34 19.44 1.45
C ASP A 118 -0.79 19.96 0.08
N ALA A 119 -1.28 19.08 -0.80
CA ALA A 119 -1.87 19.48 -2.09
C ALA A 119 -3.13 20.34 -1.91
N TYR A 120 -3.99 20.00 -0.93
CA TYR A 120 -5.17 20.81 -0.63
C TYR A 120 -4.84 22.28 -0.30
N PHE A 121 -3.69 22.49 0.33
CA PHE A 121 -3.17 23.82 0.68
C PHE A 121 -2.12 24.37 -0.29
N ASP A 122 -2.09 23.85 -1.53
CA ASP A 122 -1.16 24.26 -2.58
C ASP A 122 0.31 24.23 -2.13
N TYR A 123 0.66 23.21 -1.33
CA TYR A 123 2.01 22.98 -0.80
C TYR A 123 2.65 24.18 -0.10
N LYS A 124 1.87 25.11 0.43
CA LYS A 124 2.32 26.40 1.00
C LYS A 124 3.34 26.27 2.15
N LEU A 125 3.40 25.12 2.83
CA LEU A 125 4.35 24.82 3.90
C LEU A 125 5.45 23.84 3.44
N GLY A 126 5.40 23.38 2.19
CA GLY A 126 6.27 22.37 1.62
C GLY A 126 5.59 21.01 1.48
N ASN A 127 6.23 20.10 0.76
CA ASN A 127 5.69 18.79 0.45
C ASN A 127 5.93 17.80 1.60
N LEU A 128 4.94 16.98 1.89
CA LEU A 128 5.12 15.76 2.66
C LEU A 128 5.86 14.73 1.80
N GLU A 129 6.67 13.90 2.44
CA GLU A 129 7.49 12.92 1.75
C GLU A 129 6.80 11.55 1.73
N TYR A 130 6.98 10.84 0.62
CA TYR A 130 6.43 9.50 0.42
C TYR A 130 7.52 8.54 -0.08
N ARG A 131 7.22 7.26 0.02
CA ARG A 131 7.88 6.22 -0.79
C ARG A 131 6.95 5.86 -1.92
N SER A 132 7.53 5.53 -3.08
CA SER A 132 6.81 5.04 -4.23
C SER A 132 7.18 3.60 -4.55
N VAL A 133 6.40 2.96 -5.40
CA VAL A 133 6.74 1.66 -6.00
C VAL A 133 6.56 1.72 -7.51
N ARG A 134 7.42 1.02 -8.22
CA ARG A 134 7.25 0.75 -9.64
C ARG A 134 7.14 -0.75 -9.87
N PHE A 135 6.44 -1.11 -10.94
CA PHE A 135 6.23 -2.49 -11.32
C PHE A 135 6.84 -2.78 -12.68
N GLU A 136 7.48 -3.94 -12.79
CA GLU A 136 7.85 -4.54 -14.08
C GLU A 136 6.97 -5.77 -14.28
N THR A 137 6.06 -5.67 -15.25
CA THR A 137 5.05 -6.70 -15.52
C THR A 137 5.39 -7.45 -16.79
N GLU A 138 5.31 -8.79 -16.73
CA GLU A 138 5.50 -9.66 -17.88
C GLU A 138 4.50 -10.81 -17.91
N THR A 139 4.17 -11.27 -19.12
CA THR A 139 3.35 -12.47 -19.33
C THR A 139 4.27 -13.65 -19.61
N LEU A 140 4.12 -14.72 -18.83
CA LEU A 140 4.89 -15.96 -18.97
C LEU A 140 4.05 -17.05 -19.63
N ASP A 141 4.68 -17.80 -20.50
CA ASP A 141 4.07 -18.95 -21.20
C ASP A 141 4.18 -20.23 -20.34
N THR A 142 3.67 -20.12 -19.12
CA THR A 142 3.59 -21.21 -18.14
C THR A 142 2.32 -21.04 -17.31
N PRO A 143 1.66 -22.15 -16.92
CA PRO A 143 0.44 -22.07 -16.12
C PRO A 143 0.69 -21.65 -14.65
N ASN A 144 1.93 -21.74 -14.18
CA ASN A 144 2.27 -21.44 -12.80
C ASN A 144 3.73 -21.00 -12.70
N PHE A 145 3.98 -19.88 -12.02
CA PHE A 145 5.33 -19.39 -11.75
C PHE A 145 5.75 -19.67 -10.29
N GLN A 146 4.94 -19.23 -9.32
CA GLN A 146 5.27 -19.36 -7.89
C GLN A 146 4.17 -20.03 -7.05
N GLY A 147 2.99 -20.29 -7.62
CA GLY A 147 1.90 -20.99 -6.94
C GLY A 147 1.22 -20.20 -5.83
N ASN A 148 1.48 -18.90 -5.73
CA ASN A 148 0.92 -18.01 -4.72
C ASN A 148 0.79 -16.59 -5.31
N ALA A 149 -0.22 -15.84 -4.84
CA ALA A 149 -0.49 -14.48 -5.31
C ALA A 149 0.68 -13.51 -5.03
N ALA A 150 1.36 -13.63 -3.89
CA ALA A 150 2.48 -12.76 -3.55
C ALA A 150 3.58 -13.51 -2.78
N VAL A 151 4.83 -13.32 -3.21
CA VAL A 151 6.02 -13.83 -2.52
C VAL A 151 6.98 -12.67 -2.26
N ASN A 152 7.34 -12.45 -0.99
CA ASN A 152 8.31 -11.43 -0.59
C ASN A 152 9.73 -12.00 -0.65
N TYR A 153 10.66 -11.18 -1.16
CA TYR A 153 12.09 -11.48 -1.22
C TYR A 153 12.80 -10.74 -0.09
N THR A 154 13.26 -11.47 0.89
CA THR A 154 13.78 -10.90 2.15
C THR A 154 15.28 -10.64 2.15
N ASP A 155 16.01 -11.20 1.18
CA ASP A 155 17.44 -10.95 0.99
C ASP A 155 17.72 -9.52 0.48
N ALA A 156 18.95 -9.06 0.59
CA ALA A 156 19.38 -7.74 0.16
C ALA A 156 19.84 -7.71 -1.31
N GLU A 157 20.21 -8.85 -1.89
CA GLU A 157 20.78 -8.99 -3.23
C GLU A 157 19.71 -8.89 -4.32
N THR A 158 18.52 -9.42 -4.06
CA THR A 158 17.38 -9.34 -4.98
C THR A 158 16.84 -7.92 -5.02
N PRO A 159 16.79 -7.25 -6.18
CA PRO A 159 16.46 -5.82 -6.25
C PRO A 159 14.98 -5.50 -6.03
N TRP A 160 14.07 -6.45 -6.26
CA TRP A 160 12.63 -6.28 -5.99
C TRP A 160 12.27 -6.69 -4.57
N THR A 161 11.19 -6.12 -4.05
CA THR A 161 10.66 -6.45 -2.72
C THR A 161 9.76 -7.67 -2.75
N ARG A 162 9.00 -7.84 -3.85
CA ARG A 162 8.11 -9.00 -4.05
C ARG A 162 7.86 -9.29 -5.52
N ILE A 163 7.36 -10.50 -5.78
CA ILE A 163 6.72 -10.85 -7.05
C ILE A 163 5.24 -11.11 -6.76
N ILE A 164 4.39 -10.51 -7.58
CA ILE A 164 2.94 -10.75 -7.60
C ILE A 164 2.64 -11.61 -8.81
N GLU A 165 2.00 -12.77 -8.62
CA GLU A 165 1.42 -13.61 -9.67
C GLU A 165 -0.10 -13.42 -9.66
N HIS A 166 -0.60 -12.59 -10.57
CA HIS A 166 -1.93 -11.99 -10.49
C HIS A 166 -3.07 -13.00 -10.50
N LYS A 167 -2.97 -14.08 -11.28
CA LYS A 167 -4.04 -15.07 -11.41
C LYS A 167 -4.45 -15.73 -10.09
N TRP A 168 -3.54 -15.81 -9.10
CA TRP A 168 -3.81 -16.48 -7.84
C TRP A 168 -4.71 -15.68 -6.89
N PHE A 169 -5.02 -14.43 -7.21
CA PHE A 169 -6.08 -13.68 -6.51
C PHE A 169 -7.48 -14.20 -6.88
N GLU A 170 -7.62 -14.86 -8.04
CA GLU A 170 -8.86 -15.46 -8.55
C GLU A 170 -8.70 -16.97 -8.81
N PHE A 171 -7.89 -17.66 -8.00
CA PHE A 171 -7.66 -19.11 -8.02
C PHE A 171 -7.09 -19.67 -9.34
N GLY A 172 -6.53 -18.82 -10.20
CA GLY A 172 -5.91 -19.23 -11.47
C GLY A 172 -6.88 -19.76 -12.51
N LYS A 173 -8.17 -19.48 -12.39
CA LYS A 173 -9.24 -19.94 -13.28
C LYS A 173 -9.73 -18.84 -14.22
N ASP A 174 -10.25 -19.24 -15.36
CA ASP A 174 -11.04 -18.38 -16.24
C ASP A 174 -12.53 -18.37 -15.84
N GLU A 175 -13.35 -17.66 -16.62
CA GLU A 175 -14.80 -17.57 -16.39
C GLU A 175 -15.57 -18.90 -16.52
N ASN A 176 -14.97 -19.91 -17.18
CA ASN A 176 -15.53 -21.24 -17.32
C ASN A 176 -15.07 -22.20 -16.21
N GLY A 177 -14.14 -21.76 -15.37
CA GLY A 177 -13.52 -22.57 -14.33
C GLY A 177 -12.33 -23.41 -14.79
N ASP A 178 -11.84 -23.19 -16.03
CA ASP A 178 -10.68 -23.84 -16.56
C ASP A 178 -9.37 -23.17 -16.10
N ASP A 179 -8.29 -23.93 -16.00
CA ASP A 179 -6.99 -23.42 -15.63
C ASP A 179 -6.42 -22.47 -16.70
N LEU A 180 -6.02 -21.26 -16.29
CA LEU A 180 -5.36 -20.33 -17.20
C LEU A 180 -3.99 -20.89 -17.65
N PRO A 181 -3.75 -21.05 -18.97
CA PRO A 181 -2.52 -21.69 -19.48
C PRO A 181 -1.28 -20.82 -19.37
N LYS A 182 -1.47 -19.50 -19.14
CA LYS A 182 -0.40 -18.51 -18.97
C LYS A 182 -0.57 -17.78 -17.65
N THR A 183 0.51 -17.14 -17.20
CA THR A 183 0.47 -16.31 -16.01
C THR A 183 1.06 -14.93 -16.26
N VAL A 184 0.59 -13.95 -15.50
CA VAL A 184 1.16 -12.60 -15.48
C VAL A 184 1.82 -12.40 -14.12
N ILE A 185 3.07 -11.96 -14.13
CA ILE A 185 3.78 -11.59 -12.93
C ILE A 185 4.17 -10.10 -12.94
N SER A 186 4.23 -9.51 -11.77
CA SER A 186 4.79 -8.16 -11.58
C SER A 186 5.86 -8.19 -10.51
N ARG A 187 7.07 -7.71 -10.84
CA ARG A 187 8.13 -7.44 -9.86
C ARG A 187 7.95 -6.05 -9.29
N GLU A 188 7.84 -5.95 -7.98
CA GLU A 188 7.67 -4.68 -7.27
C GLU A 188 9.02 -4.14 -6.81
N TYR A 189 9.34 -2.90 -7.17
CA TYR A 189 10.53 -2.18 -6.74
C TYR A 189 10.13 -0.96 -5.93
N SER A 190 10.66 -0.84 -4.73
CA SER A 190 10.50 0.37 -3.93
C SER A 190 11.44 1.46 -4.43
N SER A 191 10.96 2.69 -4.46
CA SER A 191 11.73 3.86 -4.94
C SER A 191 11.45 5.10 -4.10
N GLU A 192 12.35 6.09 -4.21
CA GLU A 192 12.08 7.44 -3.72
C GLU A 192 10.92 8.04 -4.52
N TRP A 193 9.99 8.66 -3.82
CA TRP A 193 8.92 9.41 -4.44
C TRP A 193 9.42 10.75 -4.98
N LYS A 194 8.90 11.15 -6.13
CA LYS A 194 9.08 12.47 -6.73
C LYS A 194 7.73 13.03 -7.12
N PRO A 195 7.55 14.35 -7.21
CA PRO A 195 6.34 14.94 -7.75
C PRO A 195 5.98 14.34 -9.11
N GLY A 196 4.76 13.79 -9.21
CA GLY A 196 4.25 13.06 -10.37
C GLY A 196 4.29 11.54 -10.24
N ASP A 197 5.02 11.00 -9.26
CA ASP A 197 4.96 9.57 -8.92
C ASP A 197 3.74 9.29 -8.02
N GLU A 198 3.25 8.05 -8.06
CA GLU A 198 2.20 7.60 -7.14
C GLU A 198 2.73 7.55 -5.68
N PRO A 199 2.08 8.20 -4.71
CA PRO A 199 2.48 8.18 -3.31
C PRO A 199 1.93 6.93 -2.61
N TYR A 200 2.77 5.91 -2.42
CA TYR A 200 2.33 4.64 -1.81
C TYR A 200 2.42 4.64 -0.28
N TYR A 201 3.51 5.12 0.28
CA TYR A 201 3.74 5.08 1.73
C TYR A 201 4.18 6.44 2.23
N PRO A 202 3.46 7.07 3.18
CA PRO A 202 3.92 8.29 3.81
C PRO A 202 5.16 8.02 4.65
N VAL A 203 6.15 8.92 4.59
CA VAL A 203 7.32 8.90 5.46
C VAL A 203 6.93 9.50 6.82
N ASN A 204 6.66 8.65 7.79
CA ASN A 204 6.19 9.04 9.13
C ASN A 204 7.38 9.27 10.09
N ASP A 205 8.34 10.12 9.71
CA ASP A 205 9.41 10.57 10.58
C ASP A 205 9.04 11.86 11.34
N GLU A 206 9.94 12.32 12.21
CA GLU A 206 9.72 13.51 13.03
C GLU A 206 9.50 14.77 12.18
N LYS A 207 10.29 14.92 11.09
CA LYS A 207 10.19 16.05 10.15
C LYS A 207 8.82 16.11 9.48
N ASN A 208 8.40 14.99 8.89
CA ASN A 208 7.09 14.91 8.21
C ASN A 208 5.92 15.00 9.20
N GLY A 209 6.07 14.43 10.38
CA GLY A 209 5.09 14.57 11.46
C GLY A 209 4.89 16.02 11.91
N ALA A 210 5.99 16.78 12.06
CA ALA A 210 5.94 18.19 12.40
C ALA A 210 5.32 19.05 11.28
N LEU A 211 5.63 18.75 10.02
CA LEU A 211 5.03 19.42 8.87
C LEU A 211 3.53 19.11 8.74
N TYR A 212 3.15 17.86 8.88
CA TYR A 212 1.74 17.45 8.89
C TYR A 212 0.93 18.15 9.98
N ALA A 213 1.50 18.29 11.19
CA ALA A 213 0.84 19.00 12.28
C ALA A 213 0.58 20.50 11.99
N GLN A 214 1.41 21.12 11.14
CA GLN A 214 1.19 22.50 10.70
C GLN A 214 0.10 22.64 9.64
N TYR A 215 -0.12 21.60 8.83
CA TYR A 215 -1.22 21.56 7.86
C TYR A 215 -2.58 21.28 8.50
N LYS A 216 -2.60 20.51 9.58
CA LYS A 216 -3.81 20.13 10.34
C LYS A 216 -4.32 21.25 11.24
#